data_ca6ec0f9183f8de7b6089cc42868786f
#
_entry.id   ca6ec0f9183f8de7b6089cc42868786f
#
_cell.length_a   1.000
_cell.length_b   1.000
_cell.length_c   1.000
_cell.angle_alpha   90.00
_cell.angle_beta   90.00
_cell.angle_gamma   90.00
#
_symmetry.space_group_name_H-M   'P 1'
#
loop_
_entity.id
_entity.type
_entity.pdbx_description
1 polymer ?
#
loop_
_entity_poly.entity_id
_entity_poly.type
_entity_poly.pdbx_seq_one_letter_code
_entity_poly.pdbx_strand_id
1 'polypeptide(L)'
;VKQRKRHSGWQTAALAMVLCFLLSGCSISGLDARSLMRPPKPTGEKANIYTLLEAKAGRSFTLKYPAEGDYRSAIIQYNLCGDSTQEAMAFYQRGDDDTTVNLLFTEKKNGRWTDIGSFSNAGAQVDRVCFGDLNGDGKDEVIVGWGSSTGAAGSISIYYYQKGKMNEMKLDQTYNGMTVMDFDGDGIKELLTVSIPPDGQQQFTAQLFKLKDASLQVMGSAKLDAGISKLADIKSGKVSKNQPGVMLDCIQTDGKTISEILYWNKTKKTLSTPLYNAQAPQQNVTLRDLSLPCTDINSDQILEFPIVMRLPGYVGSASDDVGSETKWTRFDAASGDYTTVCATISNARDGYRITLPDKWSSNSITTKQDASARTLTVSSFDISKGTAGKPLMVAQVFTQSEWSAKKNTKGFEQVLSDGSLIIAVSCPTPGDSLAVPAAQLKKCFQFITSES
;
A
#
# COMPACT_ATOMS: atom_id res chain seq x y z
N VAL A 1 -25.37 18.73 -85.50
CA VAL A 1 -24.16 17.90 -85.23
C VAL A 1 -23.78 18.05 -83.79
N LYS A 2 -23.99 16.97 -82.94
CA LYS A 2 -23.70 16.95 -81.50
C LYS A 2 -22.38 16.22 -81.31
N GLN A 3 -21.35 16.89 -80.79
CA GLN A 3 -20.18 16.24 -80.15
C GLN A 3 -20.47 15.90 -78.72
N ARG A 4 -20.34 14.59 -78.40
CA ARG A 4 -20.43 14.04 -77.06
C ARG A 4 -19.03 14.03 -76.44
N LYS A 5 -18.81 14.77 -75.33
CA LYS A 5 -17.60 14.72 -74.51
C LYS A 5 -17.51 13.36 -73.75
N ARG A 6 -16.46 12.59 -74.04
CA ARG A 6 -16.03 11.35 -73.37
C ARG A 6 -14.86 11.66 -72.46
N HIS A 7 -15.07 12.29 -71.26
CA HIS A 7 -13.99 12.52 -70.31
C HIS A 7 -14.36 12.28 -68.87
N SER A 8 -15.42 11.48 -68.54
CA SER A 8 -15.85 11.26 -67.18
C SER A 8 -15.41 9.90 -66.55
N GLY A 9 -15.05 8.91 -67.40
CA GLY A 9 -14.79 7.55 -66.90
C GLY A 9 -13.38 7.33 -66.32
N TRP A 10 -12.39 8.09 -66.76
CA TRP A 10 -11.00 7.90 -66.31
C TRP A 10 -10.70 8.57 -64.99
N GLN A 11 -11.37 9.65 -64.66
CA GLN A 11 -11.19 10.33 -63.37
C GLN A 11 -11.86 9.55 -62.23
N THR A 12 -12.99 8.91 -62.47
CA THR A 12 -13.66 8.04 -61.50
C THR A 12 -12.90 6.73 -61.30
N ALA A 13 -12.26 6.15 -62.34
CA ALA A 13 -11.42 4.98 -62.20
C ALA A 13 -10.11 5.27 -61.46
N ALA A 14 -9.48 6.42 -61.70
CA ALA A 14 -8.31 6.86 -60.97
C ALA A 14 -8.59 7.15 -59.49
N LEU A 15 -9.74 7.75 -59.15
CA LEU A 15 -10.15 8.03 -57.79
C LEU A 15 -10.49 6.72 -57.01
N ALA A 16 -11.12 5.74 -57.68
CA ALA A 16 -11.39 4.42 -57.09
C ALA A 16 -10.08 3.63 -56.83
N MET A 17 -9.09 3.74 -57.73
CA MET A 17 -7.79 3.08 -57.56
C MET A 17 -6.98 3.67 -56.39
N VAL A 18 -7.00 5.00 -56.22
CA VAL A 18 -6.39 5.68 -55.07
C VAL A 18 -7.09 5.31 -53.76
N LEU A 19 -8.43 5.17 -53.77
CA LEU A 19 -9.19 4.76 -52.59
C LEU A 19 -8.91 3.30 -52.19
N CYS A 20 -8.69 2.41 -53.16
CA CYS A 20 -8.27 1.01 -52.91
C CYS A 20 -6.84 0.92 -52.32
N PHE A 21 -5.93 1.83 -52.71
CA PHE A 21 -4.58 1.90 -52.12
C PHE A 21 -4.58 2.48 -50.70
N LEU A 22 -5.56 3.31 -50.32
CA LEU A 22 -5.71 3.84 -48.98
C LEU A 22 -6.40 2.85 -48.04
N LEU A 23 -7.08 1.83 -48.57
CA LEU A 23 -7.74 0.76 -47.78
C LEU A 23 -6.87 -0.52 -47.65
N SER A 24 -5.74 -0.62 -48.34
CA SER A 24 -4.72 -1.60 -48.09
C SER A 24 -3.91 -1.17 -46.84
N GLY A 25 -4.59 -1.12 -45.71
CA GLY A 25 -3.92 -1.02 -44.42
C GLY A 25 -2.93 -2.16 -44.35
N CYS A 26 -1.63 -1.83 -44.23
CA CYS A 26 -0.60 -2.79 -43.91
C CYS A 26 -1.07 -3.62 -42.71
N SER A 27 -1.52 -4.84 -42.95
CA SER A 27 -1.50 -5.84 -41.95
C SER A 27 -0.04 -5.96 -41.52
N ILE A 28 0.34 -5.36 -40.42
CA ILE A 28 1.58 -5.68 -39.73
C ILE A 28 1.44 -7.15 -39.28
N SER A 29 1.67 -8.05 -40.26
CA SER A 29 1.76 -9.47 -40.02
C SER A 29 3.00 -9.72 -39.18
N GLY A 30 2.77 -9.82 -37.87
CA GLY A 30 3.82 -10.09 -36.88
C GLY A 30 3.51 -9.63 -35.45
N LEU A 31 2.49 -8.81 -35.25
CA LEU A 31 2.06 -8.44 -33.90
C LEU A 31 0.77 -9.19 -33.57
N ASP A 32 0.93 -10.47 -33.16
CA ASP A 32 -0.14 -11.18 -32.48
C ASP A 32 -0.49 -10.42 -31.19
N ALA A 33 -1.78 -10.13 -30.98
CA ALA A 33 -2.27 -9.45 -29.78
C ALA A 33 -1.77 -10.16 -28.51
N ARG A 34 -1.59 -11.47 -28.55
CA ARG A 34 -0.96 -12.27 -27.48
C ARG A 34 0.52 -11.93 -27.27
N SER A 35 1.27 -11.53 -28.32
CA SER A 35 2.68 -11.15 -28.17
C SER A 35 2.83 -9.75 -27.56
N LEU A 36 1.86 -8.86 -27.79
CA LEU A 36 1.81 -7.52 -27.19
C LEU A 36 1.35 -7.55 -25.72
N MET A 37 0.62 -8.59 -25.32
CA MET A 37 0.17 -8.79 -23.94
C MET A 37 1.17 -9.61 -23.10
N ARG A 38 2.27 -10.08 -23.68
CA ARG A 38 3.33 -10.73 -22.91
C ARG A 38 4.13 -9.68 -22.14
N PRO A 39 4.42 -9.91 -20.85
CA PRO A 39 5.36 -9.06 -20.13
C PRO A 39 6.68 -8.95 -20.90
N PRO A 40 7.33 -7.80 -20.90
CA PRO A 40 8.62 -7.64 -21.57
C PRO A 40 9.63 -8.65 -21.02
N LYS A 41 10.41 -9.28 -21.91
CA LYS A 41 11.46 -10.22 -21.47
C LYS A 41 12.46 -9.47 -20.58
N PRO A 42 12.90 -10.10 -19.48
CA PRO A 42 13.92 -9.51 -18.63
C PRO A 42 15.18 -9.16 -19.42
N THR A 43 15.88 -8.12 -19.00
CA THR A 43 17.16 -7.67 -19.59
C THR A 43 18.30 -7.80 -18.57
N GLY A 44 19.53 -7.73 -19.01
CA GLY A 44 20.73 -7.81 -18.15
C GLY A 44 20.85 -9.13 -17.42
N GLU A 45 21.20 -9.10 -16.14
CA GLU A 45 21.38 -10.31 -15.32
C GLU A 45 20.10 -11.14 -15.20
N LYS A 46 18.95 -10.51 -15.13
CA LYS A 46 17.65 -11.21 -15.10
C LYS A 46 17.38 -12.01 -16.37
N ALA A 47 17.94 -11.61 -17.53
CA ALA A 47 17.85 -12.40 -18.77
C ALA A 47 18.62 -13.72 -18.67
N ASN A 48 19.76 -13.71 -18.02
CA ASN A 48 20.57 -14.93 -17.80
C ASN A 48 19.83 -15.91 -16.88
N ILE A 49 19.20 -15.41 -15.82
CA ILE A 49 18.36 -16.21 -14.91
C ILE A 49 17.14 -16.75 -15.67
N TYR A 50 16.51 -15.94 -16.53
CA TYR A 50 15.40 -16.37 -17.37
C TYR A 50 15.79 -17.51 -18.32
N THR A 51 17.00 -17.47 -18.89
CA THR A 51 17.52 -18.56 -19.73
C THR A 51 17.69 -19.86 -18.92
N LEU A 52 18.14 -19.78 -17.66
CA LEU A 52 18.20 -20.94 -16.79
C LEU A 52 16.79 -21.48 -16.48
N LEU A 53 15.81 -20.60 -16.28
CA LEU A 53 14.41 -20.98 -16.12
C LEU A 53 13.86 -21.72 -17.35
N GLU A 54 14.13 -21.23 -18.57
CA GLU A 54 13.72 -21.88 -19.82
C GLU A 54 14.29 -23.32 -19.91
N ALA A 55 15.53 -23.51 -19.49
CA ALA A 55 16.15 -24.83 -19.48
C ALA A 55 15.52 -25.77 -18.43
N LYS A 56 15.03 -25.25 -17.30
CA LYS A 56 14.44 -26.01 -16.19
C LYS A 56 12.96 -26.26 -16.34
N ALA A 57 12.22 -25.22 -16.72
CA ALA A 57 10.75 -25.25 -16.82
C ALA A 57 10.24 -25.83 -18.14
N GLY A 58 11.10 -25.91 -19.16
CA GLY A 58 10.68 -26.19 -20.52
C GLY A 58 10.28 -24.90 -21.25
N ARG A 59 9.89 -25.03 -22.53
CA ARG A 59 9.64 -23.85 -23.40
C ARG A 59 8.34 -23.10 -23.08
N SER A 60 7.45 -23.69 -22.29
CA SER A 60 6.18 -23.07 -21.91
C SER A 60 6.12 -22.91 -20.41
N PHE A 61 6.33 -21.69 -19.92
CA PHE A 61 6.10 -21.30 -18.52
C PHE A 61 5.69 -19.84 -18.44
N THR A 62 5.08 -19.47 -17.32
CA THR A 62 4.74 -18.09 -16.98
C THR A 62 5.41 -17.70 -15.67
N LEU A 63 5.94 -16.48 -15.60
CA LEU A 63 6.46 -15.91 -14.34
C LEU A 63 5.29 -15.63 -13.39
N LYS A 64 5.52 -15.86 -12.09
CA LYS A 64 4.59 -15.52 -11.01
C LYS A 64 5.17 -14.42 -10.16
N TYR A 65 4.32 -13.54 -9.68
CA TYR A 65 4.72 -12.33 -8.96
C TYR A 65 4.12 -12.35 -7.56
N PRO A 66 4.88 -11.98 -6.52
CA PRO A 66 4.28 -11.72 -5.22
C PRO A 66 3.21 -10.64 -5.30
N ALA A 67 2.06 -10.89 -4.70
CA ALA A 67 0.92 -9.98 -4.73
C ALA A 67 1.11 -8.81 -3.77
N GLU A 68 1.79 -9.02 -2.64
CA GLU A 68 1.93 -8.11 -1.53
C GLU A 68 3.41 -7.92 -1.12
N GLY A 69 3.69 -6.94 -0.26
CA GLY A 69 5.01 -6.68 0.33
C GLY A 69 5.98 -5.93 -0.60
N ASP A 70 7.23 -5.82 -0.17
CA ASP A 70 8.26 -4.99 -0.80
C ASP A 70 8.88 -5.65 -2.04
N TYR A 71 8.84 -6.97 -2.13
CA TYR A 71 9.50 -7.75 -3.19
C TYR A 71 8.48 -8.29 -4.20
N ARG A 72 8.04 -7.44 -5.14
CA ARG A 72 6.99 -7.76 -6.12
C ARG A 72 7.49 -8.24 -7.48
N SER A 73 8.79 -8.49 -7.63
CA SER A 73 9.36 -9.02 -8.88
C SER A 73 9.26 -10.54 -8.91
N ALA A 74 8.97 -11.11 -10.08
CA ALA A 74 9.03 -12.58 -10.26
C ALA A 74 10.46 -13.13 -10.17
N ILE A 75 11.47 -12.29 -10.46
CA ILE A 75 12.90 -12.61 -10.29
C ILE A 75 13.46 -11.60 -9.28
N ILE A 76 13.81 -12.09 -8.10
CA ILE A 76 14.34 -11.30 -7.00
C ILE A 76 15.82 -11.64 -6.85
N GLN A 77 16.68 -10.64 -6.92
CA GLN A 77 18.11 -10.77 -6.62
C GLN A 77 18.34 -10.32 -5.18
N TYR A 78 19.03 -11.17 -4.40
CA TYR A 78 19.26 -10.93 -2.99
C TYR A 78 20.50 -11.72 -2.53
N ASN A 79 21.30 -11.18 -1.62
CA ASN A 79 22.44 -11.88 -1.06
C ASN A 79 21.98 -12.84 0.06
N LEU A 80 21.78 -14.11 -0.30
CA LEU A 80 21.31 -15.16 0.60
C LEU A 80 22.44 -15.89 1.34
N CYS A 81 23.64 -15.85 0.75
CA CYS A 81 24.79 -16.61 1.28
C CYS A 81 25.61 -15.79 2.27
N GLY A 82 25.36 -14.48 2.40
CA GLY A 82 26.11 -13.59 3.27
C GLY A 82 27.52 -13.27 2.76
N ASP A 83 27.82 -13.58 1.51
CA ASP A 83 29.12 -13.29 0.87
C ASP A 83 29.00 -12.15 -0.16
N SER A 84 30.04 -11.96 -1.00
CA SER A 84 30.03 -10.91 -2.03
C SER A 84 29.34 -11.33 -3.34
N THR A 85 28.82 -12.57 -3.43
CA THR A 85 28.08 -13.04 -4.60
C THR A 85 26.62 -12.64 -4.52
N GLN A 86 25.96 -12.60 -5.67
CA GLN A 86 24.53 -12.36 -5.74
C GLN A 86 23.83 -13.67 -6.05
N GLU A 87 22.86 -13.99 -5.21
CA GLU A 87 21.91 -15.03 -5.52
C GLU A 87 20.63 -14.42 -6.08
N ALA A 88 19.82 -15.28 -6.66
CA ALA A 88 18.50 -14.89 -7.10
C ALA A 88 17.49 -16.01 -6.87
N MET A 89 16.25 -15.62 -6.72
CA MET A 89 15.12 -16.51 -6.70
C MET A 89 14.13 -16.14 -7.79
N ALA A 90 13.41 -17.13 -8.33
CA ALA A 90 12.43 -16.90 -9.38
C ALA A 90 11.19 -17.78 -9.19
N PHE A 91 10.02 -17.14 -9.28
CA PHE A 91 8.72 -17.80 -9.22
C PHE A 91 8.18 -18.03 -10.62
N TYR A 92 7.76 -19.24 -10.91
CA TYR A 92 7.19 -19.59 -12.20
C TYR A 92 6.18 -20.72 -12.12
N GLN A 93 5.34 -20.82 -13.13
CA GLN A 93 4.38 -21.89 -13.31
C GLN A 93 4.61 -22.51 -14.67
N ARG A 94 4.65 -23.83 -14.75
CA ARG A 94 4.79 -24.56 -16.01
C ARG A 94 3.50 -24.50 -16.81
N GLY A 95 3.61 -24.47 -18.13
CA GLY A 95 2.45 -24.33 -18.99
C GLY A 95 1.55 -25.56 -19.06
N ASP A 96 2.03 -26.70 -18.57
CA ASP A 96 1.31 -27.98 -18.45
C ASP A 96 0.72 -28.22 -17.04
N ASP A 97 1.00 -27.32 -16.09
CA ASP A 97 0.52 -27.40 -14.71
C ASP A 97 0.12 -25.99 -14.21
N ASP A 98 -1.18 -25.73 -14.17
CA ASP A 98 -1.77 -24.48 -13.70
C ASP A 98 -2.07 -24.49 -12.18
N THR A 99 -1.79 -25.60 -11.51
CA THR A 99 -2.07 -25.81 -10.09
C THR A 99 -0.86 -25.59 -9.18
N THR A 100 0.36 -25.59 -9.75
CA THR A 100 1.60 -25.56 -8.98
C THR A 100 2.44 -24.33 -9.30
N VAL A 101 2.87 -23.60 -8.29
CA VAL A 101 3.90 -22.56 -8.41
C VAL A 101 5.24 -23.16 -8.03
N ASN A 102 6.22 -22.96 -8.90
CA ASN A 102 7.59 -23.40 -8.69
C ASN A 102 8.45 -22.23 -8.24
N LEU A 103 9.44 -22.50 -7.39
CA LEU A 103 10.45 -21.58 -6.91
C LEU A 103 11.82 -22.14 -7.22
N LEU A 104 12.64 -21.37 -7.96
CA LEU A 104 14.01 -21.70 -8.28
C LEU A 104 14.94 -20.72 -7.55
N PHE A 105 15.90 -21.24 -6.80
CA PHE A 105 17.02 -20.49 -6.25
C PHE A 105 18.27 -20.72 -7.11
N THR A 106 18.99 -19.64 -7.37
CA THR A 106 20.17 -19.65 -8.23
C THR A 106 21.31 -18.87 -7.61
N GLU A 107 22.53 -19.28 -7.90
CA GLU A 107 23.79 -18.64 -7.48
C GLU A 107 24.66 -18.37 -8.70
N LYS A 108 25.35 -17.24 -8.74
CA LYS A 108 26.27 -16.89 -9.82
C LYS A 108 27.69 -17.37 -9.51
N LYS A 109 28.10 -18.49 -10.12
CA LYS A 109 29.46 -19.05 -10.02
C LYS A 109 30.22 -18.89 -11.34
N ASN A 110 31.42 -18.35 -11.29
CA ASN A 110 32.30 -18.17 -12.48
C ASN A 110 31.56 -17.48 -13.66
N GLY A 111 30.73 -16.47 -13.35
CA GLY A 111 29.96 -15.72 -14.34
C GLY A 111 28.72 -16.43 -14.88
N ARG A 112 28.37 -17.62 -14.38
CA ARG A 112 27.19 -18.38 -14.80
C ARG A 112 26.23 -18.60 -13.64
N TRP A 113 24.95 -18.49 -13.91
CA TRP A 113 23.90 -18.83 -12.96
C TRP A 113 23.70 -20.34 -12.90
N THR A 114 23.68 -20.88 -11.70
CA THR A 114 23.49 -22.32 -11.42
C THR A 114 22.38 -22.50 -10.39
N ASP A 115 21.65 -23.60 -10.50
CA ASP A 115 20.61 -24.00 -9.55
C ASP A 115 21.22 -24.45 -8.22
N ILE A 116 20.75 -23.84 -7.13
CA ILE A 116 21.08 -24.21 -5.75
C ILE A 116 19.87 -24.72 -4.96
N GLY A 117 18.69 -24.73 -5.55
CA GLY A 117 17.48 -25.29 -4.94
C GLY A 117 16.25 -25.04 -5.80
N SER A 118 15.43 -26.07 -5.95
CA SER A 118 14.17 -26.00 -6.68
C SER A 118 13.04 -26.60 -5.83
N PHE A 119 11.96 -25.84 -5.65
CA PHE A 119 10.84 -26.21 -4.80
C PHE A 119 9.52 -25.96 -5.53
N SER A 120 8.44 -26.53 -5.02
CA SER A 120 7.11 -26.34 -5.59
C SER A 120 6.04 -26.31 -4.50
N ASN A 121 5.00 -25.51 -4.71
CA ASN A 121 3.87 -25.40 -3.82
C ASN A 121 2.57 -25.53 -4.63
N ALA A 122 1.74 -26.51 -4.29
CA ALA A 122 0.52 -26.83 -5.01
C ALA A 122 -0.60 -25.82 -4.68
N GLY A 123 -1.34 -25.39 -5.71
CA GLY A 123 -2.51 -24.54 -5.58
C GLY A 123 -2.25 -23.13 -5.08
N ALA A 124 -1.00 -22.69 -5.00
CA ALA A 124 -0.63 -21.47 -4.36
C ALA A 124 -0.42 -20.32 -5.35
N GLN A 125 -0.82 -19.14 -4.89
CA GLN A 125 -0.30 -17.87 -5.40
C GLN A 125 0.87 -17.44 -4.50
N VAL A 126 1.87 -16.79 -5.07
CA VAL A 126 2.86 -16.11 -4.25
C VAL A 126 2.19 -14.88 -3.66
N ASP A 127 2.04 -14.86 -2.35
CA ASP A 127 1.46 -13.71 -1.66
C ASP A 127 2.57 -12.69 -1.36
N ARG A 128 3.58 -13.10 -0.60
CA ARG A 128 4.58 -12.20 -0.05
C ARG A 128 5.92 -12.91 0.11
N VAL A 129 7.00 -12.12 -0.01
CA VAL A 129 8.37 -12.58 0.29
C VAL A 129 8.97 -11.64 1.33
N CYS A 130 9.54 -12.22 2.39
CA CYS A 130 10.32 -11.50 3.40
C CYS A 130 11.71 -12.12 3.52
N PHE A 131 12.67 -11.33 4.00
CA PHE A 131 14.03 -11.76 4.26
C PHE A 131 14.44 -11.40 5.68
N GLY A 132 15.18 -12.28 6.33
CA GLY A 132 15.72 -11.97 7.63
C GLY A 132 16.49 -13.11 8.25
N ASP A 133 17.57 -12.79 8.96
CA ASP A 133 18.30 -13.74 9.78
C ASP A 133 17.44 -14.11 10.99
N LEU A 134 16.75 -15.26 10.88
CA LEU A 134 15.87 -15.77 11.94
C LEU A 134 16.60 -16.68 12.93
N ASN A 135 17.79 -17.18 12.55
CA ASN A 135 18.53 -18.19 13.32
C ASN A 135 19.83 -17.64 13.95
N GLY A 136 20.23 -16.41 13.58
CA GLY A 136 21.42 -15.73 14.09
C GLY A 136 22.73 -16.21 13.48
N ASP A 137 22.73 -16.82 12.28
CA ASP A 137 23.94 -17.29 11.61
C ASP A 137 24.56 -16.24 10.69
N GLY A 138 23.96 -15.05 10.60
CA GLY A 138 24.41 -13.93 9.78
C GLY A 138 23.99 -14.03 8.32
N LYS A 139 23.10 -14.96 7.97
CA LYS A 139 22.49 -15.09 6.65
C LYS A 139 20.97 -14.94 6.77
N ASP A 140 20.41 -14.27 5.78
CA ASP A 140 18.96 -14.11 5.77
C ASP A 140 18.27 -15.38 5.25
N GLU A 141 17.30 -15.89 6.01
CA GLU A 141 16.32 -16.83 5.51
C GLU A 141 15.36 -16.12 4.55
N VAL A 142 14.78 -16.90 3.62
CA VAL A 142 13.71 -16.46 2.73
C VAL A 142 12.39 -17.01 3.25
N ILE A 143 11.50 -16.13 3.64
CA ILE A 143 10.18 -16.46 4.13
C ILE A 143 9.17 -16.17 3.03
N VAL A 144 8.53 -17.22 2.49
CA VAL A 144 7.52 -17.11 1.44
C VAL A 144 6.15 -17.40 2.00
N GLY A 145 5.29 -16.42 1.89
CA GLY A 145 3.86 -16.56 2.10
C GLY A 145 3.19 -17.05 0.82
N TRP A 146 2.50 -18.18 0.90
CA TRP A 146 1.74 -18.77 -0.18
C TRP A 146 0.26 -18.46 0.02
N GLY A 147 -0.29 -17.60 -0.82
CA GLY A 147 -1.68 -17.20 -0.77
C GLY A 147 -2.61 -18.25 -1.36
N SER A 148 -3.88 -18.16 -0.99
CA SER A 148 -4.94 -18.97 -1.58
C SER A 148 -5.70 -18.16 -2.63
N SER A 149 -6.00 -18.76 -3.77
CA SER A 149 -6.87 -18.16 -4.81
C SER A 149 -8.30 -17.93 -4.33
N THR A 150 -8.71 -18.58 -3.24
CA THR A 150 -10.07 -18.50 -2.67
C THR A 150 -10.18 -17.47 -1.54
N GLY A 151 -9.09 -16.76 -1.20
CA GLY A 151 -9.07 -15.83 -0.06
C GLY A 151 -9.01 -16.51 1.31
N ALA A 152 -8.80 -17.84 1.35
CA ALA A 152 -8.52 -18.56 2.58
C ALA A 152 -7.13 -18.17 3.13
N ALA A 153 -6.87 -18.51 4.40
CA ALA A 153 -5.56 -18.27 5.00
C ALA A 153 -4.44 -18.94 4.18
N GLY A 154 -3.35 -18.22 4.02
CA GLY A 154 -2.16 -18.70 3.33
C GLY A 154 -1.33 -19.66 4.18
N SER A 155 -0.35 -20.32 3.57
CA SER A 155 0.68 -21.12 4.24
C SER A 155 2.05 -20.46 4.14
N ILE A 156 3.00 -20.89 4.97
CA ILE A 156 4.34 -20.31 5.04
C ILE A 156 5.38 -21.39 4.77
N SER A 157 6.38 -21.08 3.94
CA SER A 157 7.62 -21.84 3.85
C SER A 157 8.80 -20.94 4.19
N ILE A 158 9.78 -21.48 4.91
CA ILE A 158 11.07 -20.84 5.18
C ILE A 158 12.13 -21.58 4.38
N TYR A 159 12.95 -20.83 3.64
CA TYR A 159 14.07 -21.37 2.90
C TYR A 159 15.36 -20.83 3.48
N TYR A 160 16.34 -21.69 3.70
CA TYR A 160 17.63 -21.35 4.29
C TYR A 160 18.78 -21.97 3.50
N TYR A 161 19.89 -21.23 3.44
CA TYR A 161 21.09 -21.70 2.74
C TYR A 161 21.99 -22.50 3.66
N GLN A 162 22.27 -23.75 3.27
CA GLN A 162 23.17 -24.60 4.02
C GLN A 162 23.98 -25.51 3.08
N LYS A 163 25.31 -25.58 3.28
CA LYS A 163 26.22 -26.47 2.54
C LYS A 163 26.10 -26.35 1.02
N GLY A 164 26.00 -25.13 0.50
CA GLY A 164 25.95 -24.86 -0.94
C GLY A 164 24.59 -25.08 -1.59
N LYS A 165 23.51 -25.22 -0.81
CA LYS A 165 22.16 -25.46 -1.30
C LYS A 165 21.12 -24.74 -0.46
N MET A 166 20.02 -24.39 -1.08
CA MET A 166 18.80 -23.99 -0.37
C MET A 166 18.04 -25.22 0.13
N ASN A 167 17.52 -25.12 1.32
CA ASN A 167 16.68 -26.13 1.97
C ASN A 167 15.36 -25.52 2.34
N GLU A 168 14.29 -26.31 2.44
CA GLU A 168 12.95 -25.86 2.78
C GLU A 168 12.53 -26.38 4.15
N MET A 169 11.91 -25.49 4.94
CA MET A 169 11.14 -25.84 6.13
C MET A 169 9.69 -25.45 5.87
N LYS A 170 8.80 -26.44 5.73
CA LYS A 170 7.37 -26.21 5.66
C LYS A 170 6.80 -26.07 7.06
N LEU A 171 5.91 -25.11 7.22
CA LEU A 171 5.28 -24.83 8.49
C LEU A 171 3.79 -25.17 8.40
N ASP A 172 3.29 -25.84 9.43
CA ASP A 172 1.84 -26.05 9.61
C ASP A 172 1.17 -24.77 10.17
N GLN A 173 1.67 -23.61 9.74
CA GLN A 173 1.18 -22.30 10.17
C GLN A 173 0.42 -21.65 9.03
N THR A 174 -0.84 -21.33 9.28
CA THR A 174 -1.63 -20.48 8.40
C THR A 174 -1.51 -19.01 8.82
N TYR A 175 -1.71 -18.11 7.86
CA TYR A 175 -1.67 -16.67 8.11
C TYR A 175 -2.65 -15.91 7.21
N ASN A 176 -3.11 -14.75 7.69
CA ASN A 176 -3.81 -13.72 6.92
C ASN A 176 -2.91 -12.51 6.70
N GLY A 177 -1.88 -12.34 7.51
CA GLY A 177 -0.81 -11.37 7.36
C GLY A 177 0.43 -11.80 8.10
N MET A 178 1.61 -11.43 7.59
CA MET A 178 2.88 -11.72 8.23
C MET A 178 3.91 -10.63 7.97
N THR A 179 4.89 -10.52 8.84
CA THR A 179 6.08 -9.70 8.65
C THR A 179 7.28 -10.27 9.40
N VAL A 180 8.47 -9.83 9.01
CA VAL A 180 9.74 -10.25 9.61
C VAL A 180 10.52 -9.00 10.01
N MET A 181 10.85 -8.88 11.29
CA MET A 181 11.68 -7.80 11.83
C MET A 181 12.26 -8.19 13.20
N ASP A 182 13.25 -7.45 13.66
CA ASP A 182 13.81 -7.58 15.01
C ASP A 182 12.87 -6.89 16.02
N PHE A 183 11.99 -7.66 16.66
CA PHE A 183 11.00 -7.15 17.62
C PHE A 183 11.57 -6.94 19.00
N ASP A 184 12.53 -7.76 19.42
CA ASP A 184 13.10 -7.69 20.76
C ASP A 184 14.45 -6.97 20.82
N GLY A 185 15.00 -6.56 19.67
CA GLY A 185 16.21 -5.74 19.57
C GLY A 185 17.48 -6.52 19.92
N ASP A 186 17.50 -7.82 19.72
CA ASP A 186 18.68 -8.67 19.95
C ASP A 186 19.54 -8.85 18.69
N GLY A 187 19.11 -8.32 17.55
CA GLY A 187 19.78 -8.38 16.26
C GLY A 187 19.35 -9.57 15.41
N ILE A 188 18.60 -10.52 15.95
CA ILE A 188 18.00 -11.65 15.23
C ILE A 188 16.53 -11.29 14.94
N LYS A 189 16.07 -11.61 13.73
CA LYS A 189 14.69 -11.26 13.37
C LYS A 189 13.69 -12.32 13.82
N GLU A 190 12.48 -11.89 14.13
CA GLU A 190 11.35 -12.75 14.41
C GLU A 190 10.33 -12.72 13.28
N LEU A 191 9.59 -13.81 13.13
CA LEU A 191 8.41 -13.90 12.27
C LEU A 191 7.16 -13.58 13.09
N LEU A 192 6.43 -12.53 12.72
CA LEU A 192 5.09 -12.26 13.20
C LEU A 192 4.08 -12.78 12.19
N THR A 193 3.08 -13.52 12.65
CA THR A 193 1.89 -13.89 11.88
C THR A 193 0.64 -13.36 12.54
N VAL A 194 -0.35 -13.02 11.73
CA VAL A 194 -1.71 -12.69 12.15
C VAL A 194 -2.65 -13.66 11.44
N SER A 195 -3.43 -14.43 12.18
CA SER A 195 -4.30 -15.45 11.61
C SER A 195 -5.56 -15.66 12.46
N ILE A 196 -6.58 -16.27 11.85
CA ILE A 196 -7.71 -16.85 12.56
C ILE A 196 -7.27 -18.25 13.00
N PRO A 197 -7.29 -18.58 14.30
CA PRO A 197 -6.91 -19.91 14.77
C PRO A 197 -7.81 -21.01 14.19
N PRO A 198 -7.27 -22.22 13.92
CA PRO A 198 -8.03 -23.34 13.35
C PRO A 198 -9.01 -24.00 14.33
N ASP A 199 -8.97 -23.63 15.61
CA ASP A 199 -9.81 -24.18 16.69
C ASP A 199 -11.29 -23.73 16.66
N GLY A 200 -11.71 -23.04 15.60
CA GLY A 200 -13.07 -22.54 15.42
C GLY A 200 -13.37 -21.24 16.17
N GLN A 201 -12.42 -20.66 16.87
CA GLN A 201 -12.51 -19.30 17.37
C GLN A 201 -12.35 -18.32 16.21
N GLN A 202 -13.37 -17.54 15.91
CA GLN A 202 -13.34 -16.56 14.81
C GLN A 202 -12.64 -15.24 15.21
N GLN A 203 -11.71 -15.28 16.14
CA GLN A 203 -10.98 -14.10 16.60
C GLN A 203 -9.54 -14.15 16.08
N PHE A 204 -9.11 -13.10 15.39
CA PHE A 204 -7.73 -12.98 14.96
C PHE A 204 -6.76 -13.01 16.14
N THR A 205 -5.67 -13.74 15.94
CA THR A 205 -4.58 -13.87 16.91
C THR A 205 -3.26 -13.55 16.21
N ALA A 206 -2.45 -12.72 16.84
CA ALA A 206 -1.07 -12.48 16.43
C ALA A 206 -0.15 -13.43 17.20
N GLN A 207 0.81 -14.03 16.50
CA GLN A 207 1.84 -14.90 17.10
C GLN A 207 3.22 -14.43 16.62
N LEU A 208 4.14 -14.30 17.58
CA LEU A 208 5.54 -13.97 17.32
C LEU A 208 6.39 -15.21 17.51
N PHE A 209 7.23 -15.51 16.53
CA PHE A 209 8.05 -16.71 16.50
C PHE A 209 9.53 -16.38 16.41
N LYS A 210 10.35 -17.12 17.13
CA LYS A 210 11.80 -17.25 16.94
C LYS A 210 12.14 -18.58 16.30
N LEU A 211 13.12 -18.57 15.39
CA LEU A 211 13.67 -19.79 14.83
C LEU A 211 14.79 -20.29 15.74
N LYS A 212 14.63 -21.50 16.29
CA LYS A 212 15.63 -22.13 17.13
C LYS A 212 15.74 -23.61 16.79
N ASP A 213 16.97 -24.11 16.62
CA ASP A 213 17.22 -25.52 16.32
C ASP A 213 16.36 -26.06 15.14
N ALA A 214 16.29 -25.27 14.05
CA ALA A 214 15.49 -25.54 12.85
C ALA A 214 13.99 -25.76 13.14
N SER A 215 13.46 -25.15 14.18
CA SER A 215 12.02 -25.14 14.49
C SER A 215 11.55 -23.76 14.91
N LEU A 216 10.33 -23.37 14.53
CA LEU A 216 9.69 -22.16 15.03
C LEU A 216 9.16 -22.39 16.44
N GLN A 217 9.58 -21.54 17.36
CA GLN A 217 9.10 -21.52 18.74
C GLN A 217 8.28 -20.26 18.96
N VAL A 218 7.07 -20.41 19.51
CA VAL A 218 6.23 -19.27 19.87
C VAL A 218 6.90 -18.50 21.01
N MET A 219 7.25 -17.26 20.74
CA MET A 219 7.79 -16.32 21.70
C MET A 219 6.69 -15.61 22.49
N GLY A 220 5.59 -15.31 21.81
CA GLY A 220 4.39 -14.71 22.40
C GLY A 220 3.20 -14.72 21.48
N SER A 221 2.02 -14.57 22.05
CA SER A 221 0.77 -14.43 21.30
C SER A 221 -0.13 -13.37 21.91
N ALA A 222 -0.97 -12.76 21.07
CA ALA A 222 -1.93 -11.76 21.49
C ALA A 222 -3.21 -11.90 20.67
N LYS A 223 -4.37 -11.82 21.34
CA LYS A 223 -5.67 -11.73 20.67
C LYS A 223 -5.88 -10.31 20.18
N LEU A 224 -6.47 -10.16 18.98
CA LEU A 224 -6.89 -8.89 18.44
C LEU A 224 -8.38 -8.65 18.69
N ASP A 225 -8.93 -7.53 18.22
CA ASP A 225 -10.36 -7.23 18.38
C ASP A 225 -11.24 -8.32 17.74
N ALA A 226 -12.26 -8.76 18.48
CA ALA A 226 -13.14 -9.86 18.04
C ALA A 226 -14.07 -9.47 16.87
N GLY A 227 -14.24 -8.16 16.62
CA GLY A 227 -15.03 -7.65 15.50
C GLY A 227 -14.28 -7.67 14.17
N ILE A 228 -12.98 -7.96 14.14
CA ILE A 228 -12.18 -8.00 12.92
C ILE A 228 -12.65 -9.15 12.02
N SER A 229 -13.00 -8.81 10.80
CA SER A 229 -13.36 -9.77 9.74
C SER A 229 -12.24 -9.94 8.71
N LYS A 230 -11.38 -8.91 8.54
CA LYS A 230 -10.31 -8.91 7.55
C LYS A 230 -9.15 -8.03 8.00
N LEU A 231 -7.93 -8.50 7.77
CA LEU A 231 -6.73 -7.67 7.80
C LEU A 231 -6.64 -6.91 6.47
N ALA A 232 -6.56 -5.59 6.53
CA ALA A 232 -6.45 -4.73 5.36
C ALA A 232 -4.99 -4.39 5.04
N ASP A 233 -4.18 -4.09 6.07
CA ASP A 233 -2.76 -3.76 5.91
C ASP A 233 -1.96 -4.17 7.16
N ILE A 234 -0.67 -4.40 6.96
CA ILE A 234 0.33 -4.63 8.02
C ILE A 234 1.56 -3.79 7.71
N LYS A 235 1.86 -2.84 8.57
CA LYS A 235 2.98 -1.91 8.41
C LYS A 235 4.00 -2.08 9.54
N SER A 236 5.21 -2.50 9.17
CA SER A 236 6.33 -2.66 10.08
C SER A 236 7.10 -1.37 10.25
N GLY A 237 7.58 -1.08 11.44
CA GLY A 237 8.36 0.12 11.72
C GLY A 237 8.54 0.38 13.21
N LYS A 238 8.85 1.63 13.55
CA LYS A 238 8.80 2.06 14.95
C LYS A 238 7.38 2.46 15.30
N VAL A 239 6.77 1.78 16.25
CA VAL A 239 5.43 2.11 16.79
C VAL A 239 5.49 3.10 17.96
N SER A 240 6.71 3.34 18.49
CA SER A 240 7.04 4.34 19.48
C SER A 240 8.54 4.67 19.40
N LYS A 241 8.99 5.71 20.06
CA LYS A 241 10.41 6.05 20.12
C LYS A 241 11.22 4.84 20.61
N ASN A 242 12.14 4.35 19.77
CA ASN A 242 12.98 3.18 20.04
C ASN A 242 12.22 1.84 20.29
N GLN A 243 10.95 1.76 19.91
CA GLN A 243 10.17 0.54 20.02
C GLN A 243 9.78 0.04 18.62
N PRO A 244 10.43 -1.03 18.14
CA PRO A 244 10.00 -1.71 16.92
C PRO A 244 8.66 -2.41 17.13
N GLY A 245 7.89 -2.53 16.07
CA GLY A 245 6.60 -3.19 16.09
C GLY A 245 5.86 -3.07 14.78
N VAL A 246 4.60 -3.36 14.79
CA VAL A 246 3.74 -3.24 13.62
C VAL A 246 2.44 -2.51 13.97
N MET A 247 1.90 -1.82 12.99
CA MET A 247 0.52 -1.35 13.00
C MET A 247 -0.27 -2.14 11.98
N LEU A 248 -1.46 -2.57 12.38
CA LEU A 248 -2.41 -3.29 11.56
C LEU A 248 -3.59 -2.38 11.28
N ASP A 249 -4.04 -2.31 10.05
CA ASP A 249 -5.33 -1.76 9.70
C ASP A 249 -6.29 -2.92 9.38
N CYS A 250 -7.42 -2.95 10.07
CA CYS A 250 -8.34 -4.07 10.05
C CYS A 250 -9.75 -3.59 9.72
N ILE A 251 -10.50 -4.41 8.97
CA ILE A 251 -11.90 -4.17 8.67
C ILE A 251 -12.75 -5.01 9.62
N GLN A 252 -13.71 -4.38 10.26
CA GLN A 252 -14.69 -5.05 11.11
C GLN A 252 -15.85 -5.63 10.29
N THR A 253 -16.66 -6.47 10.93
CA THR A 253 -17.83 -7.11 10.31
C THR A 253 -18.90 -6.11 9.85
N ASP A 254 -18.93 -4.90 10.43
CA ASP A 254 -19.81 -3.80 10.04
C ASP A 254 -19.23 -2.92 8.92
N GLY A 255 -18.05 -3.25 8.39
CA GLY A 255 -17.35 -2.55 7.33
C GLY A 255 -16.50 -1.37 7.78
N LYS A 256 -16.49 -1.02 9.07
CA LYS A 256 -15.63 0.03 9.61
C LYS A 256 -14.18 -0.43 9.72
N THR A 257 -13.28 0.52 9.78
CA THR A 257 -11.86 0.29 9.97
C THR A 257 -11.45 0.54 11.41
N ILE A 258 -10.60 -0.32 11.95
CA ILE A 258 -9.86 -0.11 13.18
C ILE A 258 -8.39 -0.32 12.96
N SER A 259 -7.56 0.24 13.84
CA SER A 259 -6.13 -0.04 13.87
C SER A 259 -5.74 -0.77 15.15
N GLU A 260 -4.72 -1.62 15.05
CA GLU A 260 -4.10 -2.32 16.16
C GLU A 260 -2.60 -2.07 16.17
N ILE A 261 -1.98 -2.08 17.34
CA ILE A 261 -0.53 -1.98 17.49
C ILE A 261 -0.03 -3.28 18.12
N LEU A 262 1.03 -3.82 17.56
CA LEU A 262 1.72 -5.00 18.09
C LEU A 262 3.19 -4.69 18.30
N TYR A 263 3.69 -4.94 19.51
CA TYR A 263 5.11 -4.82 19.82
C TYR A 263 5.53 -5.78 20.92
N TRP A 264 6.81 -6.15 20.93
CA TRP A 264 7.35 -6.96 22.01
C TRP A 264 7.67 -6.11 23.24
N ASN A 265 6.97 -6.36 24.34
CA ASN A 265 7.27 -5.72 25.61
C ASN A 265 8.39 -6.50 26.34
N LYS A 266 9.62 -5.98 26.27
CA LYS A 266 10.82 -6.62 26.83
C LYS A 266 10.71 -6.85 28.36
N THR A 267 10.09 -5.92 29.07
CA THR A 267 9.92 -5.99 30.53
C THR A 267 8.95 -7.08 30.95
N LYS A 268 7.80 -7.14 30.25
CA LYS A 268 6.74 -8.13 30.53
C LYS A 268 6.99 -9.46 29.81
N LYS A 269 7.89 -9.50 28.83
CA LYS A 269 8.14 -10.64 27.93
C LYS A 269 6.85 -11.13 27.27
N THR A 270 6.08 -10.21 26.71
CA THR A 270 4.80 -10.48 26.05
C THR A 270 4.67 -9.70 24.76
N LEU A 271 3.94 -10.26 23.79
CA LEU A 271 3.44 -9.52 22.64
C LEU A 271 2.27 -8.64 23.13
N SER A 272 2.40 -7.34 23.00
CA SER A 272 1.46 -6.35 23.54
C SER A 272 0.61 -5.71 22.46
N THR A 273 -0.68 -5.47 22.79
CA THR A 273 -1.70 -4.84 21.93
C THR A 273 -2.36 -3.68 22.67
N PRO A 274 -1.75 -2.49 22.72
CA PRO A 274 -2.22 -1.39 23.58
C PRO A 274 -3.59 -0.84 23.19
N LEU A 275 -4.01 -0.99 21.93
CA LEU A 275 -5.31 -0.49 21.44
C LEU A 275 -6.46 -1.49 21.71
N TYR A 276 -6.15 -2.75 21.94
CA TYR A 276 -7.16 -3.78 22.23
C TYR A 276 -7.52 -3.81 23.71
N ASN A 277 -8.80 -3.71 24.01
CA ASN A 277 -9.35 -3.90 25.33
C ASN A 277 -10.40 -5.01 25.33
N ALA A 278 -10.05 -6.17 25.86
CA ALA A 278 -10.94 -7.35 25.90
C ALA A 278 -12.22 -7.12 26.71
N GLN A 279 -12.22 -6.20 27.68
CA GLN A 279 -13.39 -5.84 28.50
C GLN A 279 -14.30 -4.82 27.82
N ALA A 280 -13.78 -4.10 26.83
CA ALA A 280 -14.52 -3.07 26.10
C ALA A 280 -14.09 -3.01 24.64
N PRO A 281 -14.30 -4.08 23.85
CA PRO A 281 -13.80 -4.16 22.48
C PRO A 281 -14.37 -3.08 21.54
N GLN A 282 -15.57 -2.57 21.85
CA GLN A 282 -16.20 -1.48 21.07
C GLN A 282 -15.66 -0.08 21.37
N GLN A 283 -14.68 0.05 22.28
CA GLN A 283 -14.04 1.32 22.63
C GLN A 283 -12.69 1.53 21.98
N ASN A 284 -12.41 0.81 20.89
CA ASN A 284 -11.19 1.10 20.11
C ASN A 284 -11.27 2.52 19.55
N VAL A 285 -10.39 3.39 20.04
CA VAL A 285 -10.37 4.82 19.71
C VAL A 285 -10.11 5.09 18.22
N THR A 286 -9.63 4.10 17.50
CA THR A 286 -9.31 4.19 16.06
C THR A 286 -10.48 3.80 15.16
N LEU A 287 -11.63 3.40 15.73
CA LEU A 287 -12.83 3.02 14.96
C LEU A 287 -13.29 4.17 14.07
N ARG A 288 -13.37 3.92 12.77
CA ARG A 288 -13.67 4.93 11.75
C ARG A 288 -14.40 4.36 10.54
N ASP A 289 -15.19 5.21 9.90
CA ASP A 289 -15.85 4.92 8.62
C ASP A 289 -14.90 5.16 7.41
N LEU A 290 -13.76 5.81 7.63
CA LEU A 290 -12.77 6.12 6.61
C LEU A 290 -11.71 5.02 6.51
N SER A 291 -11.36 4.61 5.30
CA SER A 291 -10.23 3.70 5.03
C SER A 291 -8.92 4.50 4.97
N LEU A 292 -8.44 4.95 6.13
CA LEU A 292 -7.16 5.65 6.28
C LEU A 292 -6.16 4.68 6.92
N PRO A 293 -5.03 4.36 6.26
CA PRO A 293 -4.01 3.49 6.84
C PRO A 293 -3.17 4.22 7.89
N CYS A 294 -2.60 3.46 8.81
CA CYS A 294 -1.53 3.93 9.68
C CYS A 294 -0.32 4.32 8.83
N THR A 295 0.38 5.40 9.19
CA THR A 295 1.53 5.90 8.42
C THR A 295 2.44 6.76 9.27
N ASP A 296 3.69 6.95 8.83
CA ASP A 296 4.56 8.02 9.33
C ASP A 296 4.14 9.33 8.64
N ILE A 297 3.24 10.07 9.29
CA ILE A 297 2.59 11.24 8.69
C ILE A 297 3.53 12.44 8.56
N ASN A 298 4.57 12.50 9.37
CA ASN A 298 5.50 13.63 9.48
C ASN A 298 6.94 13.30 9.09
N SER A 299 7.20 12.07 8.62
CA SER A 299 8.50 11.56 8.16
C SER A 299 9.58 11.56 9.25
N ASP A 300 9.20 11.24 10.49
CA ASP A 300 10.14 11.08 11.61
C ASP A 300 10.48 9.64 11.94
N GLN A 301 10.06 8.70 11.08
CA GLN A 301 10.27 7.26 11.17
C GLN A 301 9.50 6.57 12.32
N ILE A 302 8.51 7.22 12.89
CA ILE A 302 7.59 6.60 13.83
C ILE A 302 6.21 6.56 13.18
N LEU A 303 5.54 5.44 13.30
CA LEU A 303 4.19 5.25 12.74
C LEU A 303 3.15 5.93 13.63
N GLU A 304 2.21 6.62 13.02
CA GLU A 304 1.01 7.14 13.65
C GLU A 304 -0.23 6.39 13.15
N PHE A 305 -1.22 6.31 14.03
CA PHE A 305 -2.55 5.82 13.72
C PHE A 305 -3.58 6.96 13.68
N PRO A 306 -4.60 6.87 12.80
CA PRO A 306 -5.60 7.92 12.67
C PRO A 306 -6.73 7.74 13.70
N ILE A 307 -7.10 8.84 14.37
CA ILE A 307 -8.34 8.97 15.13
C ILE A 307 -9.22 9.98 14.38
N VAL A 308 -10.36 9.52 13.89
CA VAL A 308 -11.24 10.32 13.03
C VAL A 308 -12.41 10.88 13.84
N MET A 309 -12.60 12.19 13.75
CA MET A 309 -13.67 12.91 14.42
C MET A 309 -14.51 13.67 13.39
N ARG A 310 -15.82 13.44 13.40
CA ARG A 310 -16.74 14.16 12.52
C ARG A 310 -16.76 15.64 12.85
N LEU A 311 -16.65 16.49 11.83
CA LEU A 311 -16.79 17.92 11.99
C LEU A 311 -18.27 18.30 12.28
N PRO A 312 -18.53 19.19 13.23
CA PRO A 312 -19.87 19.60 13.59
C PRO A 312 -20.54 20.33 12.42
N GLY A 313 -21.83 20.10 12.26
CA GLY A 313 -22.63 20.75 11.22
C GLY A 313 -22.29 20.30 9.79
N TYR A 314 -21.38 19.36 9.58
CA TYR A 314 -21.15 18.81 8.24
C TYR A 314 -22.34 17.98 7.79
N VAL A 315 -22.80 18.27 6.57
CA VAL A 315 -23.90 17.53 5.92
C VAL A 315 -23.33 16.71 4.77
N GLY A 316 -23.32 15.40 4.92
CA GLY A 316 -22.77 14.46 3.95
C GLY A 316 -22.63 13.06 4.54
N SER A 317 -22.02 12.12 3.80
CA SER A 317 -21.78 10.75 4.26
C SER A 317 -20.78 10.68 5.41
N ALA A 318 -20.89 9.65 6.25
CA ALA A 318 -19.88 9.34 7.27
C ALA A 318 -18.52 9.01 6.64
N SER A 319 -18.50 8.51 5.41
CA SER A 319 -17.31 8.22 4.63
C SER A 319 -16.72 9.42 3.88
N ASP A 320 -17.31 10.62 4.00
CA ASP A 320 -16.73 11.82 3.39
C ASP A 320 -15.53 12.29 4.23
N ASP A 321 -14.35 12.18 3.67
CA ASP A 321 -13.08 12.55 4.31
C ASP A 321 -13.00 14.05 4.63
N VAL A 322 -13.52 14.92 3.76
CA VAL A 322 -13.60 16.37 3.98
C VAL A 322 -14.52 16.76 5.14
N GLY A 323 -15.41 15.87 5.57
CA GLY A 323 -16.34 16.07 6.70
C GLY A 323 -15.76 15.67 8.05
N SER A 324 -14.49 15.32 8.12
CA SER A 324 -13.87 14.79 9.32
C SER A 324 -12.49 15.40 9.57
N GLU A 325 -12.19 15.66 10.83
CA GLU A 325 -10.83 15.89 11.31
C GLU A 325 -10.18 14.53 11.59
N THR A 326 -8.99 14.28 11.06
CA THR A 326 -8.16 13.12 11.38
C THR A 326 -7.02 13.57 12.27
N LYS A 327 -7.00 13.10 13.53
CA LYS A 327 -5.88 13.28 14.44
C LYS A 327 -4.91 12.13 14.26
N TRP A 328 -3.73 12.43 13.77
CA TRP A 328 -2.63 11.48 13.66
C TRP A 328 -1.95 11.36 15.00
N THR A 329 -2.01 10.16 15.56
CA THR A 329 -1.72 9.94 16.97
C THR A 329 -0.60 8.93 17.11
N ARG A 330 0.34 9.25 17.98
CA ARG A 330 1.50 8.43 18.32
C ARG A 330 1.25 7.73 19.66
N PHE A 331 1.65 6.48 19.72
CA PHE A 331 1.72 5.72 20.94
C PHE A 331 3.05 5.94 21.67
N ASP A 332 3.05 6.08 22.98
CA ASP A 332 4.23 6.02 23.82
C ASP A 332 4.27 4.69 24.60
N ALA A 333 5.18 3.81 24.20
CA ALA A 333 5.31 2.48 24.82
C ALA A 333 5.83 2.53 26.26
N ALA A 334 6.44 3.63 26.70
CA ALA A 334 6.96 3.79 28.06
C ALA A 334 5.86 4.20 29.06
N SER A 335 5.01 5.15 28.69
CA SER A 335 3.90 5.62 29.55
C SER A 335 2.59 4.87 29.28
N GLY A 336 2.39 4.34 28.07
CA GLY A 336 1.12 3.79 27.61
C GLY A 336 0.15 4.85 27.08
N ASP A 337 0.60 6.12 26.95
CA ASP A 337 -0.23 7.24 26.54
C ASP A 337 -0.25 7.41 25.01
N TYR A 338 -1.16 8.29 24.57
CA TYR A 338 -1.33 8.68 23.18
C TYR A 338 -1.16 10.18 23.02
N THR A 339 -0.38 10.59 22.01
CA THR A 339 -0.12 12.03 21.71
C THR A 339 -0.46 12.33 20.28
N THR A 340 -1.32 13.33 20.03
CA THR A 340 -1.60 13.84 18.68
C THR A 340 -0.38 14.58 18.16
N VAL A 341 0.13 14.14 17.00
CA VAL A 341 1.26 14.76 16.30
C VAL A 341 0.80 15.90 15.41
N CYS A 342 -0.27 15.68 14.66
CA CYS A 342 -0.95 16.69 13.87
C CYS A 342 -2.41 16.30 13.62
N ALA A 343 -3.21 17.26 13.18
CA ALA A 343 -4.57 17.02 12.72
C ALA A 343 -4.69 17.42 11.25
N THR A 344 -5.48 16.68 10.47
CA THR A 344 -5.66 16.94 9.04
C THR A 344 -7.13 16.84 8.63
N ILE A 345 -7.45 17.53 7.51
CA ILE A 345 -8.64 17.25 6.70
C ILE A 345 -8.14 16.77 5.34
N SER A 346 -8.58 15.61 4.91
CA SER A 346 -8.24 15.05 3.61
C SER A 346 -9.31 15.40 2.58
N ASN A 347 -8.90 15.58 1.33
CA ASN A 347 -9.77 15.62 0.17
C ASN A 347 -9.22 14.63 -0.86
N ALA A 348 -9.51 13.34 -0.64
CA ALA A 348 -9.04 12.24 -1.47
C ALA A 348 -9.54 12.38 -2.92
N ARG A 349 -10.73 12.93 -3.12
CA ARG A 349 -11.30 13.19 -4.44
C ARG A 349 -10.42 14.10 -5.31
N ASP A 350 -9.85 15.14 -4.70
CA ASP A 350 -9.01 16.13 -5.37
C ASP A 350 -7.52 15.93 -5.09
N GLY A 351 -7.16 14.89 -4.34
CA GLY A 351 -5.79 14.42 -4.15
C GLY A 351 -4.93 15.26 -3.21
N TYR A 352 -5.53 15.98 -2.27
CA TYR A 352 -4.77 16.77 -1.30
C TYR A 352 -5.27 16.62 0.14
N ARG A 353 -4.41 16.93 1.10
CA ARG A 353 -4.78 17.08 2.52
C ARG A 353 -4.30 18.42 3.06
N ILE A 354 -4.97 18.86 4.12
CA ILE A 354 -4.69 20.10 4.82
C ILE A 354 -4.32 19.74 6.26
N THR A 355 -3.07 20.00 6.67
CA THR A 355 -2.71 19.98 8.09
C THR A 355 -3.37 21.17 8.75
N LEU A 356 -4.15 20.93 9.80
CA LEU A 356 -4.90 22.00 10.45
C LEU A 356 -3.95 22.95 11.21
N PRO A 357 -4.08 24.26 11.00
CA PRO A 357 -3.44 25.25 11.87
C PRO A 357 -3.88 25.10 13.32
N ASP A 358 -3.04 25.45 14.28
CA ASP A 358 -3.31 25.32 15.74
C ASP A 358 -4.63 25.99 16.20
N LYS A 359 -5.07 27.01 15.48
CA LYS A 359 -6.33 27.70 15.77
C LYS A 359 -7.58 26.88 15.36
N TRP A 360 -7.42 25.86 14.51
CA TRP A 360 -8.53 25.08 13.98
C TRP A 360 -8.62 23.73 14.69
N SER A 361 -9.81 23.37 15.08
CA SER A 361 -10.11 22.08 15.68
C SER A 361 -11.51 21.63 15.31
N SER A 362 -11.81 20.36 15.51
CA SER A 362 -13.16 19.80 15.32
C SER A 362 -14.28 20.50 16.11
N ASN A 363 -13.91 21.30 17.12
CA ASN A 363 -14.89 22.06 17.91
C ASN A 363 -15.06 23.51 17.45
N SER A 364 -14.25 23.98 16.51
CA SER A 364 -14.23 25.38 16.11
C SER A 364 -14.48 25.63 14.62
N ILE A 365 -14.45 24.57 13.81
CA ILE A 365 -14.63 24.65 12.36
C ILE A 365 -15.62 23.62 11.85
N THR A 366 -16.15 23.92 10.67
CA THR A 366 -16.89 22.96 9.82
C THR A 366 -16.46 23.12 8.38
N THR A 367 -16.82 22.16 7.54
CA THR A 367 -16.51 22.18 6.12
C THR A 367 -17.75 22.06 5.26
N LYS A 368 -17.64 22.53 4.02
CA LYS A 368 -18.62 22.32 2.96
C LYS A 368 -17.88 22.10 1.65
N GLN A 369 -18.18 21.01 0.97
CA GLN A 369 -17.63 20.71 -0.35
C GLN A 369 -18.66 21.02 -1.44
N ASP A 370 -18.22 21.65 -2.53
CA ASP A 370 -18.90 21.67 -3.82
C ASP A 370 -18.04 20.88 -4.81
N ALA A 371 -18.51 19.69 -5.08
CA ALA A 371 -17.80 18.75 -5.94
C ALA A 371 -17.74 19.19 -7.41
N SER A 372 -18.73 19.93 -7.89
CA SER A 372 -18.83 20.43 -9.27
C SER A 372 -17.87 21.60 -9.52
N ALA A 373 -17.78 22.49 -8.54
CA ALA A 373 -16.84 23.61 -8.56
C ALA A 373 -15.43 23.24 -8.09
N ARG A 374 -15.22 21.99 -7.60
CA ARG A 374 -13.98 21.52 -6.95
C ARG A 374 -13.52 22.47 -5.84
N THR A 375 -14.46 22.90 -4.98
CA THR A 375 -14.15 23.79 -3.86
C THR A 375 -14.41 23.10 -2.53
N LEU A 376 -13.55 23.40 -1.57
CA LEU A 376 -13.70 23.05 -0.16
C LEU A 376 -13.71 24.35 0.65
N THR A 377 -14.81 24.62 1.32
CA THR A 377 -14.96 25.78 2.23
C THR A 377 -14.77 25.31 3.65
N VAL A 378 -13.86 25.95 4.39
CA VAL A 378 -13.72 25.84 5.85
C VAL A 378 -14.33 27.07 6.47
N SER A 379 -15.28 26.88 7.37
CA SER A 379 -15.98 27.97 8.11
C SER A 379 -15.77 27.80 9.61
N SER A 380 -15.83 28.89 10.37
CA SER A 380 -15.96 28.81 11.81
C SER A 380 -17.27 28.10 12.20
N PHE A 381 -17.30 27.48 13.36
CA PHE A 381 -18.50 26.79 13.88
C PHE A 381 -18.74 27.16 15.33
N ASP A 382 -19.93 27.62 15.63
CA ASP A 382 -20.37 27.91 17.00
C ASP A 382 -21.12 26.69 17.55
N ILE A 383 -20.42 25.89 18.36
CA ILE A 383 -21.01 24.69 18.99
C ILE A 383 -22.21 25.02 19.85
N SER A 384 -22.20 26.17 20.57
CA SER A 384 -23.28 26.54 21.47
C SER A 384 -24.60 26.85 20.73
N LYS A 385 -24.47 27.34 19.49
CA LYS A 385 -25.61 27.65 18.62
C LYS A 385 -25.91 26.57 17.59
N GLY A 386 -24.94 25.61 17.38
CA GLY A 386 -25.06 24.60 16.36
C GLY A 386 -25.02 25.16 14.93
N THR A 387 -24.34 26.30 14.70
CA THR A 387 -24.39 27.01 13.42
C THR A 387 -22.99 27.28 12.86
N ALA A 388 -22.89 27.13 11.52
CA ALA A 388 -21.70 27.57 10.78
C ALA A 388 -21.65 29.09 10.73
N GLY A 389 -20.47 29.65 10.95
CA GLY A 389 -20.17 31.06 10.82
C GLY A 389 -19.69 31.41 9.40
N LYS A 390 -18.87 32.46 9.32
CA LYS A 390 -18.31 32.94 8.05
C LYS A 390 -17.24 32.00 7.51
N PRO A 391 -17.06 31.93 6.18
CA PRO A 391 -15.94 31.23 5.58
C PRO A 391 -14.59 31.80 6.03
N LEU A 392 -13.73 30.96 6.56
CA LEU A 392 -12.32 31.26 6.93
C LEU A 392 -11.40 31.08 5.74
N MET A 393 -11.64 30.03 4.96
CA MET A 393 -10.89 29.65 3.79
C MET A 393 -11.81 29.01 2.75
N VAL A 394 -11.56 29.28 1.49
CA VAL A 394 -12.10 28.54 0.35
C VAL A 394 -10.90 28.01 -0.42
N ALA A 395 -10.71 26.70 -0.49
CA ALA A 395 -9.75 26.05 -1.37
C ALA A 395 -10.46 25.67 -2.68
N GLN A 396 -9.83 25.94 -3.80
CA GLN A 396 -10.32 25.56 -5.13
C GLN A 396 -9.22 24.94 -5.95
N VAL A 397 -9.58 23.91 -6.73
CA VAL A 397 -8.68 23.25 -7.66
C VAL A 397 -8.89 23.78 -9.05
N PHE A 398 -7.80 24.22 -9.68
CA PHE A 398 -7.73 24.74 -11.04
C PHE A 398 -6.87 23.84 -11.91
N THR A 399 -7.16 23.77 -13.19
CA THR A 399 -6.20 23.29 -14.18
C THR A 399 -5.13 24.37 -14.45
N GLN A 400 -3.97 23.97 -14.95
CA GLN A 400 -2.91 24.91 -15.32
C GLN A 400 -3.40 25.93 -16.38
N SER A 401 -4.29 25.53 -17.30
CA SER A 401 -4.87 26.41 -18.31
C SER A 401 -5.80 27.45 -17.72
N GLU A 402 -6.68 27.09 -16.78
CA GLU A 402 -7.59 28.02 -16.10
C GLU A 402 -6.81 29.03 -15.27
N TRP A 403 -5.77 28.58 -14.57
CA TRP A 403 -4.92 29.45 -13.77
C TRP A 403 -4.15 30.44 -14.62
N SER A 404 -3.53 30.00 -15.72
CA SER A 404 -2.77 30.84 -16.65
C SER A 404 -3.65 31.85 -17.38
N ALA A 405 -4.89 31.46 -17.72
CA ALA A 405 -5.90 32.33 -18.31
C ALA A 405 -6.54 33.30 -17.29
N LYS A 406 -6.17 33.24 -16.02
CA LYS A 406 -6.76 33.97 -14.90
C LYS A 406 -8.29 33.79 -14.79
N LYS A 407 -8.79 32.63 -15.22
CA LYS A 407 -10.21 32.33 -15.20
C LYS A 407 -10.67 32.01 -13.77
N ASN A 408 -11.53 32.87 -13.21
CA ASN A 408 -12.07 32.74 -11.84
C ASN A 408 -11.00 32.70 -10.73
N THR A 409 -9.76 33.17 -10.96
CA THR A 409 -8.66 33.15 -10.00
C THR A 409 -8.57 34.39 -9.10
N LYS A 410 -9.44 35.42 -9.32
CA LYS A 410 -9.42 36.65 -8.55
C LYS A 410 -9.65 36.39 -7.06
N GLY A 411 -8.71 36.83 -6.23
CA GLY A 411 -8.76 36.65 -4.76
C GLY A 411 -8.26 35.29 -4.28
N PHE A 412 -7.75 34.46 -5.17
CA PHE A 412 -7.09 33.20 -4.83
C PHE A 412 -5.57 33.32 -4.90
N GLU A 413 -4.88 32.71 -3.95
CA GLU A 413 -3.43 32.57 -3.89
C GLU A 413 -3.06 31.07 -4.02
N GLN A 414 -2.11 30.76 -4.89
CA GLN A 414 -1.64 29.38 -5.10
C GLN A 414 -0.92 28.87 -3.85
N VAL A 415 -1.35 27.71 -3.35
CA VAL A 415 -0.75 27.03 -2.20
C VAL A 415 -0.03 25.75 -2.57
N LEU A 416 -0.50 25.00 -3.60
CA LEU A 416 0.08 23.73 -4.02
C LEU A 416 -0.02 23.58 -5.55
N SER A 417 0.95 22.89 -6.19
CA SER A 417 0.89 22.55 -7.61
C SER A 417 1.77 21.35 -7.93
N ASP A 418 1.31 20.49 -8.83
CA ASP A 418 2.08 19.36 -9.41
C ASP A 418 2.45 19.59 -10.88
N GLY A 419 2.19 20.79 -11.41
CA GLY A 419 2.39 21.15 -12.82
C GLY A 419 1.16 20.92 -13.71
N SER A 420 0.23 20.06 -13.32
CA SER A 420 -1.05 19.82 -14.03
C SER A 420 -2.23 20.50 -13.33
N LEU A 421 -2.25 20.39 -12.01
CA LEU A 421 -3.26 20.97 -11.13
C LEU A 421 -2.66 22.04 -10.23
N ILE A 422 -3.46 23.03 -9.92
CA ILE A 422 -3.16 24.08 -8.96
C ILE A 422 -4.25 24.11 -7.91
N ILE A 423 -3.85 24.03 -6.65
CA ILE A 423 -4.73 24.27 -5.51
C ILE A 423 -4.44 25.67 -5.02
N ALA A 424 -5.47 26.50 -4.98
CA ALA A 424 -5.38 27.88 -4.52
C ALA A 424 -6.42 28.17 -3.44
N VAL A 425 -6.11 29.09 -2.54
CA VAL A 425 -6.97 29.47 -1.43
C VAL A 425 -7.35 30.93 -1.47
N SER A 426 -8.58 31.22 -1.03
CA SER A 426 -9.05 32.56 -0.71
C SER A 426 -9.42 32.63 0.76
N CYS A 427 -9.06 33.71 1.45
CA CYS A 427 -9.31 33.93 2.88
C CYS A 427 -10.27 35.13 3.06
N PRO A 428 -11.60 34.94 2.93
CA PRO A 428 -12.55 36.04 2.80
C PRO A 428 -12.81 36.81 4.10
N THR A 429 -12.41 36.29 5.27
CA THR A 429 -12.66 36.94 6.58
C THR A 429 -11.36 37.12 7.38
N PRO A 430 -10.46 37.99 6.94
CA PRO A 430 -9.16 38.15 7.60
C PRO A 430 -9.21 38.71 9.03
N GLY A 431 -10.34 39.29 9.44
CA GLY A 431 -10.56 39.82 10.80
C GLY A 431 -11.18 38.84 11.78
N ASP A 432 -11.45 37.58 11.38
CA ASP A 432 -11.94 36.56 12.29
C ASP A 432 -10.83 36.06 13.21
N SER A 433 -11.15 35.69 14.45
CA SER A 433 -10.17 35.20 15.43
C SER A 433 -9.51 33.88 14.97
N LEU A 434 -10.22 33.10 14.19
CA LEU A 434 -9.75 31.85 13.59
C LEU A 434 -9.10 32.06 12.21
N ALA A 435 -9.04 33.29 11.69
CA ALA A 435 -8.46 33.57 10.39
C ALA A 435 -6.97 33.20 10.34
N VAL A 436 -6.58 32.58 9.22
CA VAL A 436 -5.21 32.19 8.92
C VAL A 436 -4.85 32.76 7.56
N PRO A 437 -3.73 33.50 7.43
CA PRO A 437 -3.31 34.06 6.15
C PRO A 437 -2.95 32.99 5.13
N ALA A 438 -3.17 33.24 3.83
CA ALA A 438 -2.86 32.32 2.74
C ALA A 438 -1.38 31.88 2.74
N ALA A 439 -0.46 32.79 3.07
CA ALA A 439 0.97 32.47 3.17
C ALA A 439 1.30 31.44 4.26
N GLN A 440 0.52 31.39 5.35
CA GLN A 440 0.65 30.36 6.38
C GLN A 440 -0.04 29.07 5.93
N LEU A 441 -1.21 29.16 5.32
CA LEU A 441 -1.94 27.99 4.77
C LEU A 441 -1.14 27.27 3.69
N LYS A 442 -0.29 27.95 2.92
CA LYS A 442 0.60 27.32 1.93
C LYS A 442 1.46 26.20 2.52
N LYS A 443 1.86 26.30 3.80
CA LYS A 443 2.64 25.27 4.49
C LYS A 443 1.80 24.08 4.97
N CYS A 444 0.47 24.23 4.96
CA CYS A 444 -0.47 23.24 5.46
C CYS A 444 -0.95 22.27 4.38
N PHE A 445 -0.79 22.61 3.10
CA PHE A 445 -1.29 21.81 1.99
C PHE A 445 -0.24 20.82 1.51
N GLN A 446 -0.65 19.58 1.29
CA GLN A 446 0.19 18.51 0.72
C GLN A 446 -0.64 17.67 -0.25
N PHE A 447 -0.02 17.13 -1.32
CA PHE A 447 -0.64 16.08 -2.12
C PHE A 447 -0.73 14.78 -1.34
N ILE A 448 -1.82 14.04 -1.53
CA ILE A 448 -1.94 12.66 -1.06
C ILE A 448 -1.19 11.80 -2.08
N THR A 449 -0.11 11.15 -1.64
CA THR A 449 0.64 10.20 -2.46
C THR A 449 0.10 8.78 -2.24
N SER A 450 0.25 7.91 -3.23
CA SER A 450 -0.23 6.52 -3.15
C SER A 450 0.47 5.66 -2.08
N GLU A 451 1.47 6.22 -1.40
CA GLU A 451 2.21 5.57 -0.30
C GLU A 451 1.84 6.13 1.09
N SER A 452 0.94 7.09 1.15
CA SER A 452 0.54 7.78 2.40
C SER A 452 -0.90 7.48 2.81
#